data_a3bdbed86cd68a76aa285a17e58556b7
#
_entry.id   a3bdbed86cd68a76aa285a17e58556b7
#
_cell.length_a   1.000
_cell.length_b   1.000
_cell.length_c   1.000
_cell.angle_alpha   90.00
_cell.angle_beta   90.00
_cell.angle_gamma   90.00
#
_symmetry.space_group_name_H-M   'P 1'
#
loop_
_entity.id
_entity.type
_entity.pdbx_description
1 polymer ?
#
loop_
_entity_poly.entity_id
_entity_poly.type
_entity_poly.pdbx_seq_one_letter_code
_entity_poly.pdbx_strand_id
1 'polypeptide(L)'
;MILLFGCAGSPVRTGWEAETNRANMLNLKIGMSKSQVLALMGSPYKTESYQIDGKNLEFWLYLTEGRGIYDRTLRDSNFTPLAFENDVLLGWGRNYYENKLRIEQDIKIEKR
;
A
#
# COMPACT_ATOMS: atom_id res chain seq x y z
N MET A 1 -21.08 5.29 15.48
CA MET A 1 -19.75 5.72 15.05
C MET A 1 -18.72 5.39 16.13
N ILE A 2 -17.62 4.84 15.76
CA ILE A 2 -16.61 4.41 16.70
C ILE A 2 -15.28 5.05 16.35
N LEU A 3 -14.67 5.57 17.38
CA LEU A 3 -13.35 6.13 17.22
C LEU A 3 -12.35 5.21 17.85
N LEU A 4 -11.33 4.90 17.11
CA LEU A 4 -10.32 3.99 17.59
C LEU A 4 -9.05 4.74 17.87
N PHE A 5 -8.64 4.69 19.09
CA PHE A 5 -7.43 5.35 19.52
C PHE A 5 -6.57 4.34 20.20
N GLY A 6 -6.06 3.44 19.47
CA GLY A 6 -5.14 2.50 20.03
C GLY A 6 -3.74 3.02 19.96
N CYS A 7 -2.85 2.44 20.72
CA CYS A 7 -1.45 2.75 20.63
C CYS A 7 -0.90 2.11 19.36
N ALA A 8 -0.48 2.92 18.44
CA ALA A 8 0.19 2.41 17.27
C ALA A 8 1.44 1.67 17.72
N GLY A 9 1.70 0.52 17.15
CA GLY A 9 2.89 -0.22 17.46
C GLY A 9 2.71 -1.35 18.44
N SER A 10 1.53 -1.50 19.03
CA SER A 10 1.24 -2.68 19.84
C SER A 10 1.20 -3.91 18.93
N PRO A 11 1.83 -5.04 19.31
CA PRO A 11 1.75 -6.24 18.47
C PRO A 11 0.31 -6.72 18.26
N VAL A 12 -0.52 -6.63 19.27
CA VAL A 12 -1.94 -7.02 19.13
C VAL A 12 -2.62 -6.08 18.17
N ARG A 13 -2.35 -4.80 18.29
CA ARG A 13 -2.97 -3.79 17.43
C ARG A 13 -2.57 -3.97 15.98
N THR A 14 -1.27 -4.19 15.72
CA THR A 14 -0.82 -4.37 14.35
C THR A 14 -1.37 -5.65 13.75
N GLY A 15 -1.56 -6.70 14.56
CA GLY A 15 -2.17 -7.92 14.08
C GLY A 15 -3.62 -7.71 13.64
N TRP A 16 -4.38 -6.97 14.43
CA TRP A 16 -5.76 -6.65 14.09
C TRP A 16 -5.85 -5.79 12.84
N GLU A 17 -5.02 -4.78 12.78
CA GLU A 17 -5.02 -3.88 11.64
C GLU A 17 -4.66 -4.64 10.37
N ALA A 18 -3.65 -5.50 10.45
CA ALA A 18 -3.22 -6.29 9.30
C ALA A 18 -4.34 -7.22 8.83
N GLU A 19 -5.01 -7.87 9.76
CA GLU A 19 -6.09 -8.77 9.42
C GLU A 19 -7.26 -8.03 8.76
N THR A 20 -7.62 -6.89 9.31
CA THR A 20 -8.69 -6.08 8.75
C THR A 20 -8.32 -5.61 7.33
N ASN A 21 -7.09 -5.17 7.16
CA ASN A 21 -6.64 -4.72 5.86
C ASN A 21 -6.65 -5.86 4.84
N ARG A 22 -6.20 -7.04 5.23
CA ARG A 22 -6.23 -8.20 4.32
C ARG A 22 -7.67 -8.53 3.92
N ALA A 23 -8.58 -8.48 4.86
CA ALA A 23 -9.99 -8.76 4.57
C ALA A 23 -10.57 -7.73 3.60
N ASN A 24 -10.29 -6.46 3.84
CA ASN A 24 -10.77 -5.40 2.96
C ASN A 24 -10.18 -5.49 1.57
N MET A 25 -8.94 -5.94 1.46
CA MET A 25 -8.28 -6.05 0.16
C MET A 25 -8.96 -7.04 -0.77
N LEU A 26 -9.72 -7.98 -0.23
CA LEU A 26 -10.46 -8.91 -1.06
C LEU A 26 -11.53 -8.23 -1.92
N ASN A 27 -11.88 -7.01 -1.57
CA ASN A 27 -12.89 -6.24 -2.30
C ASN A 27 -12.28 -5.19 -3.25
N LEU A 28 -10.97 -5.13 -3.33
CA LEU A 28 -10.32 -4.23 -4.26
C LEU A 28 -10.55 -4.67 -5.70
N LYS A 29 -10.65 -3.69 -6.58
CA LYS A 29 -10.82 -3.93 -8.01
C LYS A 29 -9.94 -2.98 -8.78
N ILE A 30 -9.26 -3.51 -9.78
CA ILE A 30 -8.46 -2.68 -10.66
C ILE A 30 -9.37 -1.66 -11.32
N GLY A 31 -8.90 -0.42 -11.40
CA GLY A 31 -9.69 0.68 -11.94
C GLY A 31 -10.39 1.52 -10.90
N MET A 32 -10.35 1.11 -9.64
CA MET A 32 -10.93 1.93 -8.58
C MET A 32 -10.19 3.26 -8.47
N SER A 33 -10.93 4.31 -8.14
CA SER A 33 -10.32 5.61 -7.86
C SER A 33 -9.70 5.59 -6.47
N LYS A 34 -8.82 6.56 -6.22
CA LYS A 34 -8.26 6.72 -4.87
C LYS A 34 -9.35 6.92 -3.83
N SER A 35 -10.41 7.66 -4.16
CA SER A 35 -11.51 7.86 -3.23
C SER A 35 -12.19 6.56 -2.87
N GLN A 36 -12.40 5.70 -3.85
CA GLN A 36 -13.03 4.41 -3.60
C GLN A 36 -12.14 3.51 -2.75
N VAL A 37 -10.84 3.51 -3.02
CA VAL A 37 -9.91 2.74 -2.21
C VAL A 37 -9.86 3.27 -0.79
N LEU A 38 -9.85 4.58 -0.64
CA LEU A 38 -9.82 5.19 0.69
C LEU A 38 -11.07 4.83 1.49
N ALA A 39 -12.24 4.82 0.84
CA ALA A 39 -13.48 4.44 1.51
C ALA A 39 -13.45 2.98 1.94
N LEU A 40 -12.83 2.11 1.15
CA LEU A 40 -12.78 0.69 1.46
C LEU A 40 -11.69 0.36 2.47
N MET A 41 -10.50 0.90 2.27
CA MET A 41 -9.31 0.50 3.05
C MET A 41 -8.99 1.43 4.21
N GLY A 42 -9.49 2.66 4.18
CA GLY A 42 -9.05 3.67 5.12
C GLY A 42 -7.72 4.25 4.71
N SER A 43 -7.13 5.05 5.59
CA SER A 43 -5.87 5.72 5.30
C SER A 43 -4.72 4.71 5.26
N PRO A 44 -3.82 4.84 4.30
CA PRO A 44 -2.64 3.99 4.27
C PRO A 44 -1.67 4.36 5.38
N TYR A 45 -0.78 3.44 5.70
CA TYR A 45 0.25 3.69 6.69
C TYR A 45 1.20 4.77 6.20
N LYS A 46 1.60 4.69 4.93
CA LYS A 46 2.40 5.74 4.29
C LYS A 46 2.22 5.65 2.79
N THR A 47 2.66 6.69 2.10
CA THR A 47 2.56 6.76 0.65
C THR A 47 3.93 7.08 0.06
N GLU A 48 4.14 6.65 -1.18
CA GLU A 48 5.32 6.99 -1.96
C GLU A 48 4.85 7.46 -3.32
N SER A 49 5.42 8.56 -3.80
CA SER A 49 5.01 9.16 -5.07
C SER A 49 6.21 9.32 -5.98
N TYR A 50 6.00 9.03 -7.25
CA TYR A 50 7.05 9.13 -8.26
C TYR A 50 6.49 9.82 -9.49
N GLN A 51 7.27 10.73 -10.05
CA GLN A 51 6.99 11.33 -11.34
C GLN A 51 7.95 10.72 -12.33
N ILE A 52 7.44 9.86 -13.21
CA ILE A 52 8.28 9.14 -14.16
C ILE A 52 7.68 9.32 -15.54
N ASP A 53 8.44 9.98 -16.42
CA ASP A 53 8.06 10.11 -17.83
C ASP A 53 6.66 10.69 -17.98
N GLY A 54 6.36 11.72 -17.18
CA GLY A 54 5.07 12.40 -17.24
C GLY A 54 3.94 11.72 -16.52
N LYS A 55 4.19 10.54 -15.96
CA LYS A 55 3.18 9.81 -15.20
C LYS A 55 3.32 10.08 -13.72
N ASN A 56 2.18 10.15 -13.05
CA ASN A 56 2.16 10.26 -11.60
C ASN A 56 1.88 8.88 -11.03
N LEU A 57 2.93 8.25 -10.52
CA LEU A 57 2.85 6.90 -9.97
C LEU A 57 2.91 7.00 -8.47
N GLU A 58 1.92 6.46 -7.80
CA GLU A 58 1.83 6.57 -6.35
C GLU A 58 1.55 5.20 -5.75
N PHE A 59 2.19 4.92 -4.63
CA PHE A 59 1.96 3.68 -3.90
C PHE A 59 1.45 3.99 -2.51
N TRP A 60 0.38 3.30 -2.14
CA TRP A 60 -0.18 3.38 -0.80
C TRP A 60 0.18 2.08 -0.09
N LEU A 61 0.85 2.20 1.05
CA LEU A 61 1.32 1.03 1.79
C LEU A 61 0.40 0.76 2.96
N TYR A 62 -0.20 -0.42 2.95
CA TYR A 62 -1.10 -0.85 4.01
C TYR A 62 -0.46 -1.98 4.79
N LEU A 63 -0.58 -1.91 6.09
CA LEU A 63 -0.06 -2.96 6.96
C LEU A 63 -0.91 -4.22 6.74
N THR A 64 -0.27 -5.31 6.33
CA THR A 64 -0.96 -6.57 6.08
C THR A 64 -0.35 -7.74 6.80
N GLU A 65 0.81 -7.55 7.45
CA GLU A 65 1.44 -8.54 8.29
C GLU A 65 1.79 -7.89 9.60
N GLY A 66 1.26 -8.41 10.70
CA GLY A 66 1.62 -7.89 12.00
C GLY A 66 3.05 -8.24 12.35
N ARG A 67 3.65 -7.48 13.25
CA ARG A 67 4.98 -7.82 13.73
C ARG A 67 4.87 -8.83 14.85
N GLY A 68 5.94 -9.59 15.04
CA GLY A 68 5.98 -10.58 16.09
C GLY A 68 6.07 -9.97 17.47
N ILE A 69 5.87 -10.80 18.48
CA ILE A 69 5.88 -10.35 19.87
C ILE A 69 7.22 -9.71 20.23
N TYR A 70 8.29 -10.26 19.71
CA TYR A 70 9.64 -9.79 20.05
C TYR A 70 10.21 -8.81 19.06
N ASP A 71 9.50 -8.52 18.00
CA ASP A 71 9.98 -7.63 16.96
C ASP A 71 9.27 -6.30 17.07
N ARG A 72 10.02 -5.27 17.38
CA ARG A 72 9.45 -3.93 17.57
C ARG A 72 9.48 -3.09 16.30
N THR A 73 10.05 -3.63 15.23
CA THR A 73 10.26 -2.87 14.01
C THR A 73 9.35 -3.40 12.93
N LEU A 74 8.64 -2.47 12.26
CA LEU A 74 7.90 -2.81 11.06
C LEU A 74 8.86 -2.70 9.89
N ARG A 75 8.82 -3.71 9.02
CA ARG A 75 9.67 -3.80 7.84
C ARG A 75 8.83 -3.72 6.59
N ASP A 76 9.49 -3.55 5.47
CA ASP A 76 8.77 -3.48 4.20
C ASP A 76 7.89 -4.70 3.98
N SER A 77 8.32 -5.87 4.43
CA SER A 77 7.55 -7.09 4.26
C SER A 77 6.25 -7.11 5.06
N ASN A 78 6.08 -6.19 6.01
CA ASN A 78 4.83 -6.07 6.76
C ASN A 78 3.75 -5.35 5.97
N PHE A 79 4.09 -4.73 4.85
CA PHE A 79 3.17 -3.88 4.11
C PHE A 79 2.91 -4.44 2.72
N THR A 80 1.69 -4.19 2.25
CA THR A 80 1.34 -4.47 0.87
C THR A 80 1.10 -3.14 0.17
N PRO A 81 1.82 -2.88 -0.92
CA PRO A 81 1.64 -1.63 -1.65
C PRO A 81 0.51 -1.74 -2.67
N LEU A 82 -0.30 -0.71 -2.72
CA LEU A 82 -1.32 -0.53 -3.75
C LEU A 82 -0.80 0.52 -4.72
N ALA A 83 -0.80 0.20 -6.00
CA ALA A 83 -0.21 1.05 -7.03
C ALA A 83 -1.28 1.83 -7.76
N PHE A 84 -1.10 3.14 -7.84
CA PHE A 84 -1.99 4.05 -8.56
C PHE A 84 -1.20 4.75 -9.66
N GLU A 85 -1.84 4.90 -10.80
CA GLU A 85 -1.30 5.74 -11.86
C GLU A 85 -2.38 6.74 -12.23
N ASN A 86 -2.06 8.03 -12.10
CA ASN A 86 -3.02 9.10 -12.38
C ASN A 86 -4.34 8.88 -11.64
N ASP A 87 -4.24 8.54 -10.36
CA ASP A 87 -5.36 8.40 -9.43
C ASP A 87 -6.23 7.17 -9.65
N VAL A 88 -5.78 6.20 -10.42
CA VAL A 88 -6.52 4.96 -10.69
C VAL A 88 -5.70 3.77 -10.21
N LEU A 89 -6.35 2.84 -9.51
CA LEU A 89 -5.69 1.65 -8.99
C LEU A 89 -5.33 0.71 -10.12
N LEU A 90 -4.03 0.38 -10.21
CA LEU A 90 -3.51 -0.51 -11.23
C LEU A 90 -3.36 -1.94 -10.74
N GLY A 91 -3.02 -2.09 -9.47
CA GLY A 91 -2.76 -3.40 -8.90
C GLY A 91 -2.16 -3.26 -7.53
N TRP A 92 -1.80 -4.39 -6.92
CA TRP A 92 -1.21 -4.36 -5.59
C TRP A 92 -0.35 -5.60 -5.38
N GLY A 93 0.47 -5.55 -4.31
CA GLY A 93 1.35 -6.64 -3.95
C GLY A 93 2.81 -6.27 -4.08
N ARG A 94 3.66 -6.96 -3.32
CA ARG A 94 5.08 -6.64 -3.29
C ARG A 94 5.74 -6.86 -4.64
N ASN A 95 5.44 -7.98 -5.29
CA ASN A 95 6.04 -8.26 -6.58
C ASN A 95 5.58 -7.27 -7.65
N TYR A 96 4.32 -6.88 -7.59
CA TYR A 96 3.79 -5.88 -8.52
C TYR A 96 4.53 -4.56 -8.36
N TYR A 97 4.72 -4.16 -7.12
CA TYR A 97 5.39 -2.91 -6.79
C TYR A 97 6.81 -2.89 -7.37
N GLU A 98 7.57 -3.94 -7.11
CA GLU A 98 8.97 -3.98 -7.54
C GLU A 98 9.09 -4.05 -9.06
N ASN A 99 8.24 -4.84 -9.69
CA ASN A 99 8.25 -4.95 -11.14
C ASN A 99 7.84 -3.64 -11.81
N LYS A 100 6.84 -2.97 -11.25
CA LYS A 100 6.36 -1.72 -11.83
C LYS A 100 7.44 -0.66 -11.79
N LEU A 101 8.12 -0.51 -10.66
CA LEU A 101 9.18 0.47 -10.54
C LEU A 101 10.34 0.16 -11.48
N ARG A 102 10.72 -1.11 -11.55
CA ARG A 102 11.84 -1.50 -12.39
C ARG A 102 11.54 -1.24 -13.86
N ILE A 103 10.35 -1.61 -14.32
CA ILE A 103 9.96 -1.41 -15.71
C ILE A 103 9.93 0.08 -16.05
N GLU A 104 9.37 0.90 -15.17
CA GLU A 104 9.31 2.33 -15.44
C GLU A 104 10.70 2.94 -15.48
N GLN A 105 11.60 2.50 -14.64
CA GLN A 105 12.96 2.99 -14.63
C GLN A 105 13.71 2.57 -15.89
N ASP A 106 13.51 1.35 -16.35
CA ASP A 106 14.14 0.86 -17.56
C ASP A 106 13.69 1.65 -18.78
N ILE A 107 12.37 1.92 -18.87
CA ILE A 107 11.84 2.73 -19.95
C ILE A 107 12.46 4.12 -19.96
N LYS A 108 12.59 4.72 -18.79
CA LYS A 108 13.16 6.03 -18.66
C LYS A 108 14.61 6.05 -19.13
N ILE A 109 15.37 5.02 -18.80
CA ILE A 109 16.76 4.92 -19.19
C ILE A 109 16.88 4.80 -20.72
N GLU A 110 16.01 4.00 -21.33
CA GLU A 110 16.06 3.80 -22.77
C GLU A 110 15.73 5.06 -23.55
N LYS A 111 15.00 5.96 -22.97
CA LYS A 111 14.60 7.20 -23.65
C LYS A 111 15.66 8.28 -23.64
N ARG A 112 16.76 8.03 -22.98
CA ARG A 112 17.85 9.02 -22.91
C ARG A 112 18.66 9.10 -24.17
#